data_7442b818afca8a28decd8b696be0d014
#
_entry.id   7442b818afca8a28decd8b696be0d014
#
_cell.length_a   1.000
_cell.length_b   1.000
_cell.length_c   1.000
_cell.angle_alpha   90.00
_cell.angle_beta   90.00
_cell.angle_gamma   90.00
#
_symmetry.space_group_name_H-M   'P 1'
#
loop_
_entity.id
_entity.type
_entity.pdbx_description
1 polymer ?
#
loop_
_entity_poly.entity_id
_entity_poly.type
_entity_poly.pdbx_seq_one_letter_code
_entity_poly.pdbx_strand_id
1 'polypeptide(L)'
;VGRIGSFGRATVALLLALLALGATAAPAGAAPKVLVVGDSLEELTSPYLSRYLPGAELVINAVGGSNSYQIFDLFQESYEPSDSVIVFDAGTNDNPEYPQILAGNLAKVAAAVGNRCMVVPTIHGFTVNGVDNTGKNRAVAEFAASRPGTQVPDWAGTVESSPQLLQSDGLHPIPEGAELRAQLIAQGVEGCLAYEQARTTAPAQPRTNVEPIATVGRLQARQAAVMGELQTDLLRQAAVLLAGSLLGR
;
A
#
# COMPACT_ATOMS: atom_id res chain seq x y z
N VAL A 1 -30.47 -59.60 -65.60
CA VAL A 1 -31.29 -58.41 -65.58
C VAL A 1 -31.58 -58.05 -64.11
N GLY A 2 -30.77 -57.25 -63.50
CA GLY A 2 -30.89 -56.79 -62.10
C GLY A 2 -30.73 -55.26 -62.06
N ARG A 3 -31.81 -54.58 -61.72
CA ARG A 3 -31.82 -53.14 -61.47
C ARG A 3 -31.11 -52.86 -60.17
N ILE A 4 -30.01 -52.12 -60.26
CA ILE A 4 -29.31 -51.57 -59.10
C ILE A 4 -29.94 -50.24 -58.77
N GLY A 5 -30.53 -50.22 -57.54
CA GLY A 5 -31.20 -49.02 -57.00
C GLY A 5 -30.19 -47.91 -56.75
N SER A 6 -30.62 -46.73 -57.14
CA SER A 6 -30.00 -45.44 -56.85
C SER A 6 -30.00 -45.16 -55.36
N PHE A 7 -28.84 -45.26 -54.70
CA PHE A 7 -28.68 -44.69 -53.35
C PHE A 7 -28.47 -43.21 -53.45
N GLY A 8 -29.45 -42.48 -52.95
CA GLY A 8 -29.39 -41.06 -52.84
C GLY A 8 -28.20 -40.61 -52.02
N ARG A 9 -27.39 -39.74 -52.61
CA ARG A 9 -26.36 -38.98 -51.92
C ARG A 9 -27.08 -38.03 -50.96
N ALA A 10 -27.26 -38.48 -49.72
CA ALA A 10 -27.57 -37.55 -48.65
C ALA A 10 -26.35 -36.66 -48.42
N THR A 11 -26.42 -35.47 -48.98
CA THR A 11 -25.49 -34.39 -48.73
C THR A 11 -25.69 -34.00 -47.26
N VAL A 12 -24.88 -34.55 -46.37
CA VAL A 12 -24.75 -34.07 -45.03
C VAL A 12 -24.08 -32.69 -45.16
N ALA A 13 -24.90 -31.68 -45.28
CA ALA A 13 -24.48 -30.30 -45.07
C ALA A 13 -24.09 -30.20 -43.59
N LEU A 14 -22.82 -30.46 -43.33
CA LEU A 14 -22.20 -30.16 -42.05
C LEU A 14 -22.22 -28.62 -41.93
N LEU A 15 -23.28 -28.14 -41.31
CA LEU A 15 -23.35 -26.78 -40.77
C LEU A 15 -22.27 -26.70 -39.70
N LEU A 16 -21.04 -26.44 -40.09
CA LEU A 16 -20.04 -25.82 -39.29
C LEU A 16 -20.60 -24.43 -38.89
N ALA A 17 -21.47 -24.43 -37.90
CA ALA A 17 -21.69 -23.24 -37.10
C ALA A 17 -20.33 -22.89 -36.50
N LEU A 18 -19.55 -22.07 -37.22
CA LEU A 18 -18.53 -21.26 -36.61
C LEU A 18 -19.22 -20.44 -35.54
N LEU A 19 -19.27 -20.98 -34.35
CA LEU A 19 -19.34 -20.18 -33.14
C LEU A 19 -18.06 -19.34 -33.17
N ALA A 20 -18.09 -18.24 -33.90
CA ALA A 20 -17.26 -17.10 -33.62
C ALA A 20 -17.64 -16.71 -32.20
N LEU A 21 -16.97 -17.33 -31.21
CA LEU A 21 -16.78 -16.70 -29.92
C LEU A 21 -16.11 -15.38 -30.24
N GLY A 22 -16.95 -14.36 -30.48
CA GLY A 22 -16.54 -12.99 -30.42
C GLY A 22 -16.03 -12.82 -28.99
N ALA A 23 -14.73 -13.06 -28.79
CA ALA A 23 -14.02 -12.45 -27.70
C ALA A 23 -14.27 -10.96 -27.90
N THR A 24 -15.32 -10.44 -27.24
CA THR A 24 -15.45 -9.01 -27.03
C THR A 24 -14.19 -8.66 -26.26
N ALA A 25 -13.17 -8.19 -26.99
CA ALA A 25 -12.04 -7.54 -26.36
C ALA A 25 -12.69 -6.49 -25.47
N ALA A 26 -12.61 -6.68 -24.17
CA ALA A 26 -12.96 -5.63 -23.23
C ALA A 26 -12.23 -4.38 -23.75
N PRO A 27 -12.89 -3.22 -23.82
CA PRO A 27 -12.23 -2.01 -24.23
C PRO A 27 -10.93 -1.96 -23.42
N ALA A 28 -9.79 -1.87 -24.13
CA ALA A 28 -8.51 -1.72 -23.49
C ALA A 28 -8.65 -0.48 -22.62
N GLY A 29 -8.83 -0.69 -21.30
CA GLY A 29 -8.90 0.41 -20.35
C GLY A 29 -7.65 1.25 -20.52
N ALA A 30 -7.71 2.54 -20.26
CA ALA A 30 -6.54 3.38 -20.26
C ALA A 30 -5.47 2.71 -19.36
N ALA A 31 -4.20 2.81 -19.78
CA ALA A 31 -3.09 2.29 -18.99
C ALA A 31 -3.17 2.83 -17.55
N PRO A 32 -2.99 2.00 -16.53
CA PRO A 32 -2.99 2.49 -15.15
C PRO A 32 -1.85 3.49 -14.96
N LYS A 33 -2.18 4.65 -14.40
CA LYS A 33 -1.19 5.68 -14.07
C LYS A 33 -0.66 5.40 -12.67
N VAL A 34 0.65 5.31 -12.53
CA VAL A 34 1.34 5.02 -11.27
C VAL A 34 2.24 6.19 -10.92
N LEU A 35 1.92 6.88 -9.84
CA LEU A 35 2.79 7.90 -9.28
C LEU A 35 3.80 7.24 -8.33
N VAL A 36 5.07 7.53 -8.56
CA VAL A 36 6.19 7.04 -7.75
C VAL A 36 6.93 8.25 -7.19
N VAL A 37 6.93 8.39 -5.87
CA VAL A 37 7.69 9.44 -5.18
C VAL A 37 8.63 8.82 -4.17
N GLY A 38 9.84 9.38 -4.05
CA GLY A 38 10.83 8.80 -3.16
C GLY A 38 12.11 9.60 -3.01
N ASP A 39 13.07 8.97 -2.37
CA ASP A 39 14.42 9.50 -2.13
C ASP A 39 15.47 8.87 -3.07
N SER A 40 16.74 8.83 -2.63
CA SER A 40 17.84 8.24 -3.41
C SER A 40 17.65 6.74 -3.71
N LEU A 41 16.94 6.01 -2.87
CA LEU A 41 16.65 4.60 -3.14
C LEU A 41 15.73 4.48 -4.35
N GLU A 42 14.75 5.39 -4.47
CA GLU A 42 13.84 5.39 -5.60
C GLU A 42 14.49 5.96 -6.87
N GLU A 43 15.38 6.97 -6.76
CA GLU A 43 16.19 7.43 -7.91
C GLU A 43 16.98 6.28 -8.55
N LEU A 44 17.53 5.38 -7.73
CA LEU A 44 18.29 4.22 -8.21
C LEU A 44 17.39 3.10 -8.73
N THR A 45 16.19 2.98 -8.21
CA THR A 45 15.23 1.88 -8.50
C THR A 45 14.37 2.18 -9.73
N SER A 46 13.85 3.39 -9.83
CA SER A 46 12.86 3.78 -10.85
C SER A 46 13.28 3.57 -12.31
N PRO A 47 14.58 3.64 -12.69
CA PRO A 47 14.99 3.31 -14.06
C PRO A 47 14.66 1.87 -14.50
N TYR A 48 14.45 0.96 -13.55
CA TYR A 48 14.11 -0.43 -13.83
C TYR A 48 12.60 -0.70 -13.84
N LEU A 49 11.76 0.17 -13.27
CA LEU A 49 10.32 -0.06 -13.09
C LEU A 49 9.59 -0.31 -14.40
N SER A 50 9.90 0.43 -15.47
CA SER A 50 9.24 0.27 -16.76
C SER A 50 9.40 -1.14 -17.36
N ARG A 51 10.46 -1.86 -16.99
CA ARG A 51 10.69 -3.24 -17.41
C ARG A 51 9.68 -4.21 -16.80
N TYR A 52 9.25 -3.93 -15.56
CA TYR A 52 8.35 -4.78 -14.79
C TYR A 52 6.91 -4.30 -14.80
N LEU A 53 6.67 -3.07 -15.27
CA LEU A 53 5.35 -2.45 -15.42
C LEU A 53 5.13 -1.95 -16.85
N PRO A 54 5.28 -2.80 -17.88
CA PRO A 54 5.28 -2.35 -19.29
C PRO A 54 3.92 -1.82 -19.75
N GLY A 55 2.83 -2.08 -18.98
CA GLY A 55 1.48 -1.65 -19.28
C GLY A 55 1.03 -0.43 -18.47
N ALA A 56 1.91 0.18 -17.66
CA ALA A 56 1.59 1.32 -16.82
C ALA A 56 2.21 2.62 -17.36
N GLU A 57 1.51 3.73 -17.16
CA GLU A 57 2.07 5.07 -17.27
C GLU A 57 2.74 5.41 -15.94
N LEU A 58 4.07 5.59 -15.96
CA LEU A 58 4.87 5.89 -14.76
C LEU A 58 5.13 7.39 -14.68
N VAL A 59 4.72 8.01 -13.59
CA VAL A 59 5.12 9.38 -13.22
C VAL A 59 6.06 9.26 -12.03
N ILE A 60 7.32 9.63 -12.22
CA ILE A 60 8.38 9.46 -11.23
C ILE A 60 8.86 10.83 -10.78
N ASN A 61 8.81 11.08 -9.46
CA ASN A 61 9.38 12.26 -8.84
C ASN A 61 10.13 11.83 -7.57
N ALA A 62 11.42 11.57 -7.73
CA ALA A 62 12.30 11.13 -6.66
C ALA A 62 13.51 12.07 -6.58
N VAL A 63 13.90 12.45 -5.35
CA VAL A 63 15.01 13.36 -5.09
C VAL A 63 15.88 12.81 -3.96
N GLY A 64 17.15 12.56 -4.26
CA GLY A 64 18.10 11.98 -3.33
C GLY A 64 18.24 12.76 -2.03
N GLY A 65 18.30 12.05 -0.90
CA GLY A 65 18.44 12.65 0.42
C GLY A 65 17.15 13.23 1.01
N SER A 66 16.03 13.16 0.30
CA SER A 66 14.74 13.68 0.79
C SER A 66 14.24 12.88 1.98
N ASN A 67 13.82 13.57 3.04
CA ASN A 67 13.07 12.99 4.14
C ASN A 67 11.56 12.90 3.80
N SER A 68 10.77 12.26 4.66
CA SER A 68 9.35 12.02 4.35
C SER A 68 8.50 13.29 4.23
N TYR A 69 8.90 14.42 4.79
CA TYR A 69 8.24 15.72 4.57
C TYR A 69 8.47 16.20 3.14
N GLN A 70 9.73 16.16 2.69
CA GLN A 70 10.09 16.58 1.33
C GLN A 70 9.47 15.65 0.29
N ILE A 71 9.41 14.33 0.57
CA ILE A 71 8.73 13.37 -0.32
C ILE A 71 7.22 13.62 -0.34
N PHE A 72 6.63 14.07 0.77
CA PHE A 72 5.24 14.51 0.77
C PHE A 72 5.01 15.75 -0.10
N ASP A 73 5.97 16.69 -0.12
CA ASP A 73 5.91 17.85 -1.03
C ASP A 73 6.02 17.40 -2.50
N LEU A 74 6.94 16.47 -2.83
CA LEU A 74 7.03 15.86 -4.17
C LEU A 74 5.73 15.16 -4.58
N PHE A 75 5.09 14.48 -3.62
CA PHE A 75 3.79 13.88 -3.85
C PHE A 75 2.73 14.95 -4.18
N GLN A 76 2.66 16.04 -3.42
CA GLN A 76 1.68 17.10 -3.66
C GLN A 76 1.88 17.79 -5.02
N GLU A 77 3.13 17.94 -5.46
CA GLU A 77 3.48 18.53 -6.77
C GLU A 77 3.06 17.64 -7.94
N SER A 78 3.07 16.31 -7.76
CA SER A 78 2.92 15.34 -8.84
C SER A 78 1.59 14.62 -8.86
N TYR A 79 0.87 14.58 -7.73
CA TYR A 79 -0.35 13.81 -7.59
C TYR A 79 -1.49 14.37 -8.43
N GLU A 80 -2.09 13.48 -9.21
CA GLU A 80 -3.32 13.75 -9.95
C GLU A 80 -4.45 12.79 -9.53
N PRO A 81 -5.72 13.25 -9.54
CA PRO A 81 -6.86 12.37 -9.25
C PRO A 81 -6.99 11.15 -10.19
N SER A 82 -6.31 11.17 -11.33
CA SER A 82 -6.26 10.05 -12.30
C SER A 82 -5.25 8.96 -11.92
N ASP A 83 -4.36 9.20 -10.95
CA ASP A 83 -3.38 8.20 -10.52
C ASP A 83 -4.09 6.99 -9.91
N SER A 84 -3.80 5.82 -10.45
CA SER A 84 -4.42 4.56 -10.04
C SER A 84 -3.76 3.99 -8.79
N VAL A 85 -2.43 4.09 -8.70
CA VAL A 85 -1.59 3.58 -7.60
C VAL A 85 -0.57 4.63 -7.20
N ILE A 86 -0.31 4.75 -5.92
CA ILE A 86 0.72 5.63 -5.37
C ILE A 86 1.80 4.77 -4.71
N VAL A 87 3.02 4.87 -5.20
CA VAL A 87 4.22 4.37 -4.52
C VAL A 87 4.79 5.53 -3.70
N PHE A 88 4.74 5.41 -2.39
CA PHE A 88 5.29 6.38 -1.45
C PHE A 88 6.48 5.78 -0.74
N ASP A 89 7.65 5.98 -1.31
CA ASP A 89 8.92 5.44 -0.84
C ASP A 89 9.65 6.45 0.02
N ALA A 90 9.37 6.42 1.33
CA ALA A 90 9.79 7.45 2.25
C ALA A 90 10.28 6.91 3.59
N GLY A 91 11.05 7.74 4.28
CA GLY A 91 11.44 7.48 5.66
C GLY A 91 12.91 7.12 5.84
N THR A 92 13.64 6.78 4.78
CA THR A 92 15.08 6.45 4.88
C THR A 92 15.86 7.56 5.55
N ASN A 93 15.61 8.81 5.16
CA ASN A 93 16.30 9.99 5.65
C ASN A 93 15.60 10.68 6.85
N ASP A 94 14.52 10.10 7.38
CA ASP A 94 13.91 10.57 8.61
C ASP A 94 14.79 10.22 9.82
N ASN A 95 14.74 11.04 10.86
CA ASN A 95 15.40 10.70 12.11
C ASN A 95 14.75 9.43 12.72
N PRO A 96 15.52 8.35 12.95
CA PRO A 96 14.99 7.08 13.45
C PRO A 96 14.39 7.16 14.86
N GLU A 97 14.77 8.17 15.65
CA GLU A 97 14.19 8.42 16.97
C GLU A 97 12.72 8.88 16.91
N TYR A 98 12.27 9.36 15.73
CA TYR A 98 10.93 9.93 15.55
C TYR A 98 10.13 9.22 14.46
N PRO A 99 9.84 7.92 14.57
CA PRO A 99 9.10 7.17 13.53
C PRO A 99 7.68 7.70 13.29
N GLN A 100 7.11 8.46 14.24
CA GLN A 100 5.83 9.14 14.08
C GLN A 100 5.82 10.21 12.98
N ILE A 101 7.00 10.69 12.54
CA ILE A 101 7.13 11.61 11.41
C ILE A 101 6.67 10.91 10.13
N LEU A 102 7.23 9.73 9.84
CA LEU A 102 6.82 8.91 8.70
C LEU A 102 5.33 8.53 8.81
N ALA A 103 4.88 8.07 9.98
CA ALA A 103 3.47 7.74 10.21
C ALA A 103 2.54 8.92 9.89
N GLY A 104 2.90 10.13 10.31
CA GLY A 104 2.14 11.35 10.04
C GLY A 104 2.07 11.69 8.55
N ASN A 105 3.17 11.52 7.80
CA ASN A 105 3.21 11.79 6.36
C ASN A 105 2.46 10.72 5.56
N LEU A 106 2.55 9.43 5.95
CA LEU A 106 1.71 8.37 5.40
C LEU A 106 0.21 8.67 5.56
N ALA A 107 -0.20 9.15 6.75
CA ALA A 107 -1.58 9.52 7.00
C ALA A 107 -2.05 10.70 6.12
N LYS A 108 -1.19 11.70 5.88
CA LYS A 108 -1.49 12.83 4.98
C LYS A 108 -1.69 12.37 3.53
N VAL A 109 -0.78 11.51 3.02
CA VAL A 109 -0.92 10.92 1.68
C VAL A 109 -2.22 10.14 1.60
N ALA A 110 -2.50 9.26 2.57
CA ALA A 110 -3.74 8.48 2.62
C ALA A 110 -4.99 9.35 2.61
N ALA A 111 -4.99 10.48 3.34
CA ALA A 111 -6.09 11.43 3.34
C ALA A 111 -6.30 12.07 1.95
N ALA A 112 -5.23 12.39 1.23
CA ALA A 112 -5.29 12.98 -0.10
C ALA A 112 -5.79 11.98 -1.16
N VAL A 113 -5.30 10.74 -1.11
CA VAL A 113 -5.62 9.71 -2.12
C VAL A 113 -6.94 8.98 -1.85
N GLY A 114 -7.51 9.16 -0.66
CA GLY A 114 -8.75 8.49 -0.25
C GLY A 114 -8.57 6.97 -0.19
N ASN A 115 -9.44 6.21 -0.85
CA ASN A 115 -9.40 4.74 -0.83
C ASN A 115 -8.49 4.10 -1.90
N ARG A 116 -7.70 4.88 -2.63
CA ARG A 116 -6.76 4.33 -3.62
C ARG A 116 -5.68 3.52 -2.94
N CYS A 117 -5.26 2.46 -3.59
CA CYS A 117 -4.21 1.61 -3.05
C CYS A 117 -2.85 2.34 -3.02
N MET A 118 -2.07 2.06 -2.00
CA MET A 118 -0.72 2.57 -1.83
C MET A 118 0.29 1.42 -1.75
N VAL A 119 1.48 1.67 -2.28
CA VAL A 119 2.66 0.82 -2.14
C VAL A 119 3.66 1.56 -1.27
N VAL A 120 4.05 0.97 -0.15
CA VAL A 120 4.95 1.58 0.82
C VAL A 120 6.04 0.56 1.15
N PRO A 121 7.22 0.63 0.50
CA PRO A 121 8.32 -0.30 0.76
C PRO A 121 8.83 -0.19 2.19
N THR A 122 9.32 -1.32 2.74
CA THR A 122 10.09 -1.30 3.99
C THR A 122 11.46 -0.66 3.79
N ILE A 123 12.02 -0.14 4.86
CA ILE A 123 13.33 0.52 4.91
C ILE A 123 14.33 -0.48 5.47
N HIS A 124 15.58 -0.51 4.97
CA HIS A 124 16.63 -1.37 5.56
C HIS A 124 16.70 -1.17 7.08
N GLY A 125 16.53 -2.26 7.82
CA GLY A 125 16.31 -2.24 9.28
C GLY A 125 17.49 -1.64 10.04
N PHE A 126 18.70 -2.17 9.78
CA PHE A 126 19.95 -1.70 10.40
C PHE A 126 20.98 -1.39 9.33
N THR A 127 21.36 -0.12 9.19
CA THR A 127 22.44 0.27 8.26
C THR A 127 23.81 -0.04 8.88
N VAL A 128 24.85 -0.11 8.05
CA VAL A 128 26.25 -0.31 8.52
C VAL A 128 26.72 0.76 9.52
N ASN A 129 26.10 1.94 9.48
CA ASN A 129 26.39 3.04 10.40
C ASN A 129 25.61 2.94 11.73
N GLY A 130 24.90 1.82 11.96
CA GLY A 130 24.15 1.57 13.18
C GLY A 130 22.83 2.32 13.30
N VAL A 131 22.29 2.85 12.19
CA VAL A 131 20.97 3.48 12.21
C VAL A 131 19.89 2.41 12.30
N ASP A 132 19.06 2.49 13.34
CA ASP A 132 17.94 1.58 13.58
C ASP A 132 16.66 2.15 12.99
N ASN A 133 16.21 1.55 11.89
CA ASN A 133 14.97 1.92 11.19
C ASN A 133 13.78 1.03 11.58
N THR A 134 13.92 0.11 12.53
CA THR A 134 12.86 -0.85 12.90
C THR A 134 11.58 -0.15 13.40
N GLY A 135 11.73 0.99 14.08
CA GLY A 135 10.60 1.84 14.47
C GLY A 135 9.81 2.40 13.28
N LYS A 136 10.51 2.77 12.21
CA LYS A 136 9.88 3.26 10.96
C LYS A 136 9.18 2.12 10.22
N ASN A 137 9.78 0.93 10.13
CA ASN A 137 9.15 -0.24 9.54
C ASN A 137 7.90 -0.69 10.32
N ARG A 138 7.90 -0.53 11.64
CA ARG A 138 6.70 -0.74 12.45
C ARG A 138 5.60 0.25 12.09
N ALA A 139 5.92 1.52 11.90
CA ALA A 139 4.95 2.52 11.46
C ALA A 139 4.36 2.19 10.07
N VAL A 140 5.18 1.69 9.13
CA VAL A 140 4.72 1.18 7.83
C VAL A 140 3.76 0.00 8.01
N ALA A 141 4.10 -0.98 8.85
CA ALA A 141 3.25 -2.14 9.11
C ALA A 141 1.91 -1.76 9.76
N GLU A 142 1.91 -0.87 10.75
CA GLU A 142 0.71 -0.35 11.41
C GLU A 142 -0.17 0.43 10.42
N PHE A 143 0.43 1.24 9.57
CA PHE A 143 -0.28 1.93 8.50
C PHE A 143 -0.97 0.95 7.56
N ALA A 144 -0.24 -0.06 7.06
CA ALA A 144 -0.80 -1.07 6.16
C ALA A 144 -1.92 -1.88 6.83
N ALA A 145 -1.76 -2.25 8.10
CA ALA A 145 -2.80 -2.95 8.87
C ALA A 145 -4.08 -2.11 9.03
N SER A 146 -3.95 -0.79 9.13
CA SER A 146 -5.09 0.14 9.26
C SER A 146 -5.77 0.48 7.93
N ARG A 147 -5.12 0.14 6.80
CA ARG A 147 -5.55 0.54 5.45
C ARG A 147 -5.55 -0.66 4.50
N PRO A 148 -6.69 -1.38 4.38
CA PRO A 148 -6.81 -2.55 3.51
C PRO A 148 -6.39 -2.24 2.07
N GLY A 149 -5.66 -3.17 1.46
CA GLY A 149 -5.14 -3.04 0.10
C GLY A 149 -3.73 -2.47 0.02
N THR A 150 -3.22 -1.76 1.05
CA THR A 150 -1.84 -1.27 1.06
C THR A 150 -0.86 -2.43 0.88
N GLN A 151 0.05 -2.27 -0.07
CA GLN A 151 1.11 -3.23 -0.36
C GLN A 151 2.41 -2.78 0.30
N VAL A 152 3.12 -3.73 0.90
CA VAL A 152 4.38 -3.44 1.61
C VAL A 152 5.49 -4.31 1.03
N PRO A 153 6.17 -3.88 -0.05
CA PRO A 153 7.35 -4.56 -0.56
C PRO A 153 8.42 -4.71 0.52
N ASP A 154 8.86 -5.95 0.78
CA ASP A 154 9.80 -6.24 1.86
C ASP A 154 11.25 -6.06 1.41
N TRP A 155 11.67 -4.82 1.27
CA TRP A 155 13.07 -4.49 0.99
C TRP A 155 13.97 -4.77 2.21
N ALA A 156 13.50 -4.48 3.42
CA ALA A 156 14.26 -4.74 4.65
C ALA A 156 14.69 -6.21 4.76
N GLY A 157 13.75 -7.14 4.71
CA GLY A 157 14.06 -8.58 4.79
C GLY A 157 14.91 -9.07 3.62
N THR A 158 14.72 -8.47 2.44
CA THR A 158 15.53 -8.79 1.25
C THR A 158 17.00 -8.47 1.47
N VAL A 159 17.34 -7.27 1.95
CA VAL A 159 18.75 -6.89 2.15
C VAL A 159 19.37 -7.45 3.42
N GLU A 160 18.57 -7.74 4.44
CA GLU A 160 19.03 -8.50 5.61
C GLU A 160 19.48 -9.90 5.22
N SER A 161 18.76 -10.54 4.32
CA SER A 161 19.10 -11.87 3.79
C SER A 161 20.19 -11.85 2.72
N SER A 162 20.40 -10.70 2.08
CA SER A 162 21.29 -10.55 0.91
C SER A 162 22.00 -9.19 0.95
N PRO A 163 22.87 -8.94 1.94
CA PRO A 163 23.54 -7.64 2.10
C PRO A 163 24.47 -7.26 0.95
N GLN A 164 24.87 -8.24 0.13
CA GLN A 164 25.65 -8.00 -1.10
C GLN A 164 24.89 -7.21 -2.18
N LEU A 165 23.59 -7.02 -2.03
CA LEU A 165 22.77 -6.18 -2.91
C LEU A 165 22.95 -4.68 -2.63
N LEU A 166 23.65 -4.34 -1.54
CA LEU A 166 23.93 -2.97 -1.15
C LEU A 166 25.35 -2.55 -1.52
N GLN A 167 25.51 -1.26 -1.73
CA GLN A 167 26.83 -0.63 -1.86
C GLN A 167 27.59 -0.72 -0.51
N SER A 168 28.86 -0.29 -0.51
CA SER A 168 29.69 -0.33 0.70
C SER A 168 29.19 0.56 1.85
N ASP A 169 28.26 1.48 1.59
CA ASP A 169 27.60 2.28 2.62
C ASP A 169 26.50 1.51 3.38
N GLY A 170 26.13 0.32 2.88
CA GLY A 170 25.10 -0.54 3.48
C GLY A 170 23.70 0.04 3.45
N LEU A 171 23.46 0.98 2.55
CA LEU A 171 22.16 1.66 2.40
C LEU A 171 21.68 1.63 0.94
N HIS A 172 22.49 2.14 0.04
CA HIS A 172 22.11 2.26 -1.37
C HIS A 172 22.25 0.92 -2.09
N PRO A 173 21.29 0.53 -2.93
CA PRO A 173 21.43 -0.69 -3.72
C PRO A 173 22.51 -0.55 -4.80
N ILE A 174 23.21 -1.66 -5.08
CA ILE A 174 23.95 -1.82 -6.34
C ILE A 174 22.95 -2.02 -7.49
N PRO A 175 23.36 -2.00 -8.78
CA PRO A 175 22.43 -2.16 -9.90
C PRO A 175 21.52 -3.39 -9.79
N GLU A 176 22.06 -4.53 -9.39
CA GLU A 176 21.29 -5.77 -9.19
C GLU A 176 20.30 -5.66 -8.03
N GLY A 177 20.69 -4.97 -6.96
CA GLY A 177 19.80 -4.66 -5.82
C GLY A 177 18.69 -3.71 -6.23
N ALA A 178 18.99 -2.67 -7.00
CA ALA A 178 18.02 -1.71 -7.52
C ALA A 178 17.00 -2.38 -8.45
N GLU A 179 17.47 -3.29 -9.32
CA GLU A 179 16.58 -4.06 -10.19
C GLU A 179 15.66 -4.99 -9.40
N LEU A 180 16.19 -5.70 -8.39
CA LEU A 180 15.36 -6.54 -7.52
C LEU A 180 14.34 -5.72 -6.72
N ARG A 181 14.75 -4.55 -6.23
CA ARG A 181 13.85 -3.63 -5.54
C ARG A 181 12.72 -3.15 -6.46
N ALA A 182 13.03 -2.86 -7.72
CA ALA A 182 12.03 -2.52 -8.72
C ALA A 182 11.02 -3.67 -8.96
N GLN A 183 11.47 -4.92 -8.96
CA GLN A 183 10.57 -6.08 -9.03
C GLN A 183 9.63 -6.15 -7.83
N LEU A 184 10.13 -5.92 -6.62
CA LEU A 184 9.31 -5.92 -5.41
C LEU A 184 8.26 -4.81 -5.44
N ILE A 185 8.65 -3.60 -5.85
CA ILE A 185 7.72 -2.47 -6.01
C ILE A 185 6.68 -2.77 -7.09
N ALA A 186 7.10 -3.31 -8.23
CA ALA A 186 6.18 -3.69 -9.30
C ALA A 186 5.15 -4.74 -8.85
N GLN A 187 5.56 -5.76 -8.10
CA GLN A 187 4.64 -6.72 -7.49
C GLN A 187 3.64 -6.03 -6.54
N GLY A 188 4.09 -5.05 -5.78
CA GLY A 188 3.21 -4.22 -4.96
C GLY A 188 2.20 -3.43 -5.81
N VAL A 189 2.63 -2.83 -6.91
CA VAL A 189 1.74 -2.12 -7.84
C VAL A 189 0.71 -3.07 -8.45
N GLU A 190 1.13 -4.25 -8.92
CA GLU A 190 0.23 -5.27 -9.44
C GLU A 190 -0.78 -5.74 -8.39
N GLY A 191 -0.33 -5.94 -7.14
CA GLY A 191 -1.19 -6.25 -6.00
C GLY A 191 -2.24 -5.16 -5.74
N CYS A 192 -1.85 -3.89 -5.85
CA CYS A 192 -2.76 -2.76 -5.78
C CYS A 192 -3.81 -2.78 -6.89
N LEU A 193 -3.39 -2.96 -8.14
CA LEU A 193 -4.30 -3.01 -9.28
C LEU A 193 -5.29 -4.16 -9.16
N ALA A 194 -4.84 -5.34 -8.73
CA ALA A 194 -5.71 -6.49 -8.49
C ALA A 194 -6.72 -6.22 -7.35
N TYR A 195 -6.29 -5.57 -6.28
CA TYR A 195 -7.17 -5.18 -5.16
C TYR A 195 -8.25 -4.21 -5.63
N GLU A 196 -7.89 -3.18 -6.39
CA GLU A 196 -8.85 -2.21 -6.92
C GLU A 196 -9.85 -2.86 -7.89
N GLN A 197 -9.39 -3.76 -8.75
CA GLN A 197 -10.25 -4.51 -9.66
C GLN A 197 -11.24 -5.40 -8.87
N ALA A 198 -10.77 -6.13 -7.88
CA ALA A 198 -11.64 -6.97 -7.03
C ALA A 198 -12.70 -6.12 -6.31
N ARG A 199 -12.32 -4.95 -5.82
CA ARG A 199 -13.21 -4.02 -5.12
C ARG A 199 -14.30 -3.43 -6.05
N THR A 200 -13.97 -3.17 -7.31
CA THR A 200 -14.92 -2.63 -8.29
C THR A 200 -15.83 -3.69 -8.90
N THR A 201 -15.38 -4.94 -8.97
CA THR A 201 -16.15 -6.07 -9.51
C THR A 201 -16.98 -6.81 -8.45
N ALA A 202 -16.71 -6.58 -7.17
CA ALA A 202 -17.53 -7.16 -6.10
C ALA A 202 -18.99 -6.69 -6.25
N PRO A 203 -19.98 -7.61 -6.26
CA PRO A 203 -21.37 -7.22 -6.29
C PRO A 203 -21.64 -6.28 -5.11
N ALA A 204 -22.33 -5.17 -5.39
CA ALA A 204 -22.72 -4.22 -4.35
C ALA A 204 -23.45 -5.02 -3.26
N GLN A 205 -22.82 -5.15 -2.11
CA GLN A 205 -23.51 -5.76 -0.98
C GLN A 205 -24.78 -4.94 -0.72
N PRO A 206 -25.95 -5.59 -0.62
CA PRO A 206 -27.15 -4.86 -0.24
C PRO A 206 -26.81 -4.10 1.03
N ARG A 207 -26.96 -2.77 0.98
CA ARG A 207 -26.82 -1.95 2.19
C ARG A 207 -27.86 -2.49 3.16
N THR A 208 -27.44 -3.39 4.03
CA THR A 208 -28.23 -3.69 5.22
C THR A 208 -28.27 -2.36 5.94
N ASN A 209 -29.47 -1.76 6.01
CA ASN A 209 -29.73 -0.60 6.86
C ASN A 209 -29.60 -1.09 8.32
N VAL A 210 -28.39 -1.47 8.70
CA VAL A 210 -28.04 -1.65 10.09
C VAL A 210 -27.88 -0.24 10.62
N GLU A 211 -28.85 0.18 11.41
CA GLU A 211 -28.75 1.44 12.13
C GLU A 211 -27.43 1.47 12.91
N PRO A 212 -26.39 2.27 12.46
CA PRO A 212 -25.08 2.23 13.10
C PRO A 212 -25.03 3.03 14.39
N ILE A 213 -26.09 3.74 14.72
CA ILE A 213 -26.03 4.87 15.67
C ILE A 213 -26.13 4.42 17.13
N ALA A 214 -26.84 3.33 17.42
CA ALA A 214 -27.04 2.91 18.80
C ALA A 214 -25.84 2.18 19.44
N THR A 215 -24.95 1.57 18.64
CA THR A 215 -23.83 0.80 19.15
C THR A 215 -22.59 1.65 19.39
N VAL A 216 -22.31 2.61 18.49
CA VAL A 216 -21.19 3.54 18.64
C VAL A 216 -21.44 4.51 19.80
N GLY A 217 -22.65 5.03 19.94
CA GLY A 217 -23.02 5.89 21.07
C GLY A 217 -22.90 5.18 22.43
N ARG A 218 -23.21 3.87 22.50
CA ARG A 218 -23.05 3.07 23.73
C ARG A 218 -21.57 2.80 24.06
N LEU A 219 -20.73 2.60 23.06
CA LEU A 219 -19.27 2.43 23.25
C LEU A 219 -18.62 3.74 23.72
N GLN A 220 -18.98 4.85 23.10
CA GLN A 220 -18.49 6.18 23.50
C GLN A 220 -18.96 6.56 24.92
N ALA A 221 -20.21 6.27 25.27
CA ALA A 221 -20.73 6.51 26.62
C ALA A 221 -20.03 5.62 27.67
N ARG A 222 -19.70 4.36 27.34
CA ARG A 222 -18.92 3.49 28.22
C ARG A 222 -17.49 3.98 28.40
N GLN A 223 -16.83 4.44 27.32
CA GLN A 223 -15.48 5.01 27.43
C GLN A 223 -15.48 6.28 28.27
N ALA A 224 -16.46 7.18 28.10
CA ALA A 224 -16.59 8.38 28.91
C ALA A 224 -16.84 8.06 30.39
N ALA A 225 -17.63 7.04 30.70
CA ALA A 225 -17.89 6.62 32.08
C ALA A 225 -16.62 6.06 32.73
N VAL A 226 -15.85 5.19 32.05
CA VAL A 226 -14.59 4.63 32.56
C VAL A 226 -13.55 5.72 32.79
N MET A 227 -13.44 6.69 31.88
CA MET A 227 -12.52 7.82 32.05
C MET A 227 -12.93 8.73 33.23
N GLY A 228 -14.23 8.91 33.45
CA GLY A 228 -14.75 9.67 34.61
C GLY A 228 -14.44 8.99 35.94
N GLU A 229 -14.56 7.66 36.02
CA GLU A 229 -14.22 6.90 37.22
C GLU A 229 -12.72 6.96 37.55
N LEU A 230 -11.87 6.78 36.52
CA LEU A 230 -10.39 6.89 36.65
C LEU A 230 -9.98 8.29 37.15
N GLN A 231 -10.60 9.34 36.63
CA GLN A 231 -10.28 10.71 37.04
C GLN A 231 -10.73 10.99 38.46
N THR A 232 -11.83 10.42 38.89
CA THR A 232 -12.36 10.55 40.27
C THR A 232 -11.46 9.81 41.27
N ASP A 233 -10.96 8.62 40.90
CA ASP A 233 -10.04 7.85 41.73
C ASP A 233 -8.67 8.53 41.85
N LEU A 234 -8.14 9.11 40.78
CA LEU A 234 -6.89 9.89 40.82
C LEU A 234 -7.01 11.11 41.75
N LEU A 235 -8.15 11.81 41.69
CA LEU A 235 -8.41 12.95 42.57
C LEU A 235 -8.52 12.52 44.05
N ARG A 236 -9.15 11.38 44.34
CA ARG A 236 -9.23 10.82 45.69
C ARG A 236 -7.83 10.43 46.23
N GLN A 237 -7.02 9.79 45.40
CA GLN A 237 -5.64 9.44 45.81
C GLN A 237 -4.78 10.67 46.04
N ALA A 238 -4.89 11.70 45.21
CA ALA A 238 -4.20 12.96 45.39
C ALA A 238 -4.65 13.67 46.72
N ALA A 239 -5.94 13.64 47.03
CA ALA A 239 -6.49 14.23 48.26
C ALA A 239 -5.98 13.50 49.52
N VAL A 240 -5.89 12.15 49.48
CA VAL A 240 -5.34 11.34 50.57
C VAL A 240 -3.85 11.64 50.83
N LEU A 241 -3.07 11.77 49.73
CA LEU A 241 -1.65 12.11 49.81
C LEU A 241 -1.42 13.52 50.40
N LEU A 242 -2.25 14.49 50.00
CA LEU A 242 -2.19 15.85 50.54
C LEU A 242 -2.61 15.91 52.01
N ALA A 243 -3.65 15.17 52.42
CA ALA A 243 -4.07 15.11 53.84
C ALA A 243 -2.99 14.43 54.72
N GLY A 244 -2.32 13.37 54.23
CA GLY A 244 -1.23 12.69 54.91
C GLY A 244 -0.02 13.61 55.11
N SER A 245 0.30 14.48 54.18
CA SER A 245 1.40 15.45 54.29
C SER A 245 1.16 16.61 55.24
N LEU A 246 -0.11 16.91 55.55
CA LEU A 246 -0.49 17.98 56.49
C LEU A 246 -0.56 17.51 57.96
N LEU A 247 -0.73 16.20 58.16
CA LEU A 247 -0.81 15.59 59.51
C LEU A 247 0.53 15.08 60.06
N GLY A 248 1.58 15.12 59.23
CA GLY A 248 2.93 14.65 59.52
C GLY A 248 3.93 15.77 59.89
N ARG A 249 3.45 16.96 60.30
CA ARG A 249 4.29 18.05 60.82
C ARG A 249 3.94 18.33 62.28
#